data_002ac0784aa8dc0713d31cb54290d61e
#
_entry.id   002ac0784aa8dc0713d31cb54290d61e
#
_cell.length_a   1.000
_cell.length_b   1.000
_cell.length_c   1.000
_cell.angle_alpha   90.00
_cell.angle_beta   90.00
_cell.angle_gamma   90.00
#
_symmetry.space_group_name_H-M   'P 1'
#
loop_
_entity.id
_entity.type
_entity.pdbx_description
1 polymer ?
#
loop_
_entity_poly.entity_id
_entity_poly.type
_entity_poly.pdbx_seq_one_letter_code
_entity_poly.pdbx_strand_id
1 'polypeptide(L)'
;MSLRLITPATALPVSLATAKQHLRVEHAEDDALITSMSRAAARTAEQQMCRALMSQTWQLLIDEFPAAEIRLERPRVQSITSIVYVNTDGTDITLNPSMYTLDADLLPGWVLPALGTTWPATREQANAVRVTFVAGYGDTAAAVPDDVAAWLLLQVGALYRNREAFGQGLTVAELPGRFADALLDAQRLYW
;
A
#
# COMPACT_ATOMS: atom_id res chain seq x y z
N MET A 1 2.96 -17.38 -6.31
CA MET A 1 3.11 -15.92 -6.29
C MET A 1 2.82 -15.39 -4.89
N SER A 2 3.69 -14.55 -4.31
CA SER A 2 3.52 -13.98 -2.98
C SER A 2 4.02 -12.53 -2.94
N LEU A 3 3.39 -11.67 -2.13
CA LEU A 3 3.76 -10.27 -1.99
C LEU A 3 4.20 -10.00 -0.54
N ARG A 4 5.36 -9.36 -0.37
CA ARG A 4 5.94 -9.06 0.93
C ARG A 4 6.27 -7.58 1.07
N LEU A 5 5.89 -6.97 2.20
CA LEU A 5 6.34 -5.63 2.57
C LEU A 5 7.79 -5.71 3.06
N ILE A 6 8.70 -4.97 2.42
CA ILE A 6 10.12 -4.90 2.79
C ILE A 6 10.38 -3.69 3.68
N THR A 7 9.93 -2.50 3.24
CA THR A 7 10.11 -1.27 4.01
C THR A 7 8.74 -0.60 4.16
N PRO A 8 8.21 -0.54 5.38
CA PRO A 8 6.96 0.16 5.64
C PRO A 8 7.15 1.68 5.49
N ALA A 9 6.03 2.38 5.29
CA ALA A 9 6.02 3.82 5.27
C ALA A 9 6.51 4.41 6.62
N THR A 10 7.32 5.44 6.55
CA THR A 10 7.79 6.19 7.72
C THR A 10 6.84 7.32 8.09
N ALA A 11 6.19 7.93 7.10
CA ALA A 11 5.22 9.00 7.29
C ALA A 11 3.79 8.45 7.49
N LEU A 12 2.96 9.23 8.16
CA LEU A 12 1.53 8.96 8.28
C LEU A 12 0.77 9.59 7.09
N PRO A 13 -0.30 8.94 6.60
CA PRO A 13 -1.15 9.49 5.53
C PRO A 13 -1.99 10.70 5.98
N VAL A 14 -2.12 10.89 7.28
CA VAL A 14 -2.66 12.09 7.93
C VAL A 14 -1.68 12.52 9.00
N SER A 15 -1.28 13.80 9.02
CA SER A 15 -0.34 14.30 10.01
C SER A 15 -0.93 14.25 11.43
N LEU A 16 -0.06 14.08 12.43
CA LEU A 16 -0.49 14.13 13.84
C LEU A 16 -1.20 15.46 14.15
N ALA A 17 -0.70 16.57 13.62
CA ALA A 17 -1.30 17.88 13.82
C ALA A 17 -2.73 17.94 13.25
N THR A 18 -2.96 17.42 12.04
CA THR A 18 -4.29 17.34 11.42
C THR A 18 -5.22 16.43 12.21
N ALA A 19 -4.72 15.27 12.67
CA ALA A 19 -5.50 14.35 13.49
C ALA A 19 -5.92 15.00 14.81
N LYS A 20 -5.01 15.68 15.51
CA LYS A 20 -5.28 16.43 16.75
C LYS A 20 -6.29 17.55 16.52
N GLN A 21 -6.16 18.31 15.44
CA GLN A 21 -7.12 19.37 15.08
C GLN A 21 -8.53 18.79 14.86
N HIS A 22 -8.65 17.67 14.17
CA HIS A 22 -9.93 16.97 13.97
C HIS A 22 -10.54 16.50 15.29
N LEU A 23 -9.71 15.99 16.21
CA LEU A 23 -10.12 15.52 17.54
C LEU A 23 -10.34 16.65 18.55
N ARG A 24 -9.92 17.88 18.25
CA ARG A 24 -9.89 19.03 19.16
C ARG A 24 -9.03 18.76 20.40
N VAL A 25 -7.87 18.11 20.23
CA VAL A 25 -6.90 17.79 21.26
C VAL A 25 -5.72 18.74 21.16
N GLU A 26 -5.46 19.51 22.20
CA GLU A 26 -4.36 20.50 22.24
C GLU A 26 -3.13 20.00 23.02
N HIS A 27 -3.34 19.11 24.00
CA HIS A 27 -2.29 18.57 24.85
C HIS A 27 -1.47 17.47 24.12
N ALA A 28 -0.30 17.14 24.63
CA ALA A 28 0.63 16.18 24.00
C ALA A 28 0.55 14.76 24.59
N GLU A 29 -0.16 14.56 25.69
CA GLU A 29 -0.22 13.28 26.41
C GLU A 29 -0.76 12.14 25.53
N ASP A 30 -1.69 12.45 24.64
CA ASP A 30 -2.31 11.47 23.73
C ASP A 30 -1.60 11.33 22.37
N ASP A 31 -0.48 12.02 22.12
CA ASP A 31 0.18 12.04 20.81
C ASP A 31 0.59 10.64 20.34
N ALA A 32 1.13 9.82 21.22
CA ALA A 32 1.52 8.44 20.91
C ALA A 32 0.29 7.58 20.61
N LEU A 33 -0.79 7.76 21.34
CA LEU A 33 -2.06 7.04 21.15
C LEU A 33 -2.69 7.41 19.81
N ILE A 34 -2.83 8.71 19.51
CA ILE A 34 -3.38 9.22 18.25
C ILE A 34 -2.54 8.73 17.05
N THR A 35 -1.21 8.74 17.18
CA THR A 35 -0.30 8.19 16.17
C THR A 35 -0.54 6.71 15.92
N SER A 36 -0.73 5.92 16.97
CA SER A 36 -1.03 4.48 16.87
C SER A 36 -2.38 4.24 16.19
N MET A 37 -3.41 4.99 16.55
CA MET A 37 -4.74 4.93 15.94
C MET A 37 -4.70 5.32 14.46
N SER A 38 -3.92 6.36 14.10
CA SER A 38 -3.72 6.77 12.72
C SER A 38 -3.05 5.68 11.87
N ARG A 39 -2.07 4.98 12.43
CA ARG A 39 -1.44 3.81 11.76
C ARG A 39 -2.42 2.65 11.60
N ALA A 40 -3.25 2.39 12.60
CA ALA A 40 -4.26 1.34 12.51
C ALA A 40 -5.31 1.66 11.43
N ALA A 41 -5.83 2.89 11.41
CA ALA A 41 -6.75 3.35 10.38
C ALA A 41 -6.14 3.27 8.98
N ALA A 42 -4.86 3.68 8.82
CA ALA A 42 -4.14 3.58 7.55
C ALA A 42 -4.06 2.13 7.03
N ARG A 43 -3.69 1.18 7.89
CA ARG A 43 -3.65 -0.24 7.53
C ARG A 43 -5.00 -0.79 7.10
N THR A 44 -6.07 -0.40 7.81
CA THR A 44 -7.43 -0.79 7.44
C THR A 44 -7.81 -0.25 6.07
N ALA A 45 -7.53 1.02 5.78
CA ALA A 45 -7.77 1.63 4.48
C ALA A 45 -6.98 0.92 3.37
N GLU A 46 -5.68 0.66 3.59
CA GLU A 46 -4.82 -0.06 2.63
C GLU A 46 -5.33 -1.46 2.31
N GLN A 47 -5.87 -2.16 3.31
CA GLN A 47 -6.47 -3.49 3.12
C GLN A 47 -7.77 -3.40 2.33
N GLN A 48 -8.67 -2.46 2.67
CA GLN A 48 -9.96 -2.31 2.01
C GLN A 48 -9.82 -1.84 0.55
N MET A 49 -8.84 -1.00 0.26
CA MET A 49 -8.60 -0.48 -1.09
C MET A 49 -7.65 -1.35 -1.91
N CYS A 50 -6.98 -2.34 -1.29
CA CYS A 50 -5.88 -3.09 -1.89
C CYS A 50 -4.73 -2.20 -2.41
N ARG A 51 -4.47 -1.06 -1.77
CA ARG A 51 -3.46 -0.05 -2.17
C ARG A 51 -2.51 0.30 -1.05
N ALA A 52 -1.32 0.77 -1.40
CA ALA A 52 -0.44 1.47 -0.47
C ALA A 52 -0.82 2.96 -0.42
N LEU A 53 -0.94 3.55 0.77
CA LEU A 53 -1.24 4.97 0.93
C LEU A 53 0.02 5.83 0.82
N MET A 54 1.02 5.50 1.60
CA MET A 54 2.31 6.18 1.58
C MET A 54 3.33 5.35 0.82
N SER A 55 4.41 5.97 0.35
CA SER A 55 5.49 5.22 -0.32
C SER A 55 6.03 4.12 0.58
N GLN A 56 5.99 2.89 0.08
CA GLN A 56 6.43 1.67 0.75
C GLN A 56 7.16 0.80 -0.27
N THR A 57 8.17 0.07 0.21
CA THR A 57 8.88 -0.89 -0.64
C THR A 57 8.28 -2.28 -0.48
N TRP A 58 7.85 -2.84 -1.60
CA TRP A 58 7.27 -4.16 -1.70
C TRP A 58 8.15 -5.08 -2.52
N GLN A 59 8.06 -6.37 -2.27
CA GLN A 59 8.71 -7.40 -3.07
C GLN A 59 7.68 -8.44 -3.50
N LEU A 60 7.54 -8.59 -4.81
CA LEU A 60 6.77 -9.65 -5.42
C LEU A 60 7.70 -10.85 -5.68
N LEU A 61 7.25 -12.02 -5.25
CA LEU A 61 7.93 -13.30 -5.43
C LEU A 61 7.12 -14.17 -6.38
N ILE A 62 7.73 -14.59 -7.46
CA ILE A 62 7.16 -15.53 -8.45
C ILE A 62 8.15 -16.62 -8.77
N ASP A 63 7.68 -17.78 -9.22
CA ASP A 63 8.51 -18.95 -9.43
C ASP A 63 9.24 -18.93 -10.76
N GLU A 64 8.69 -18.22 -11.75
CA GLU A 64 9.28 -18.02 -13.08
C GLU A 64 8.80 -16.69 -13.68
N PHE A 65 9.45 -16.20 -14.70
CA PHE A 65 8.91 -15.10 -15.48
C PHE A 65 7.67 -15.57 -16.26
N PRO A 66 6.56 -14.80 -16.22
CA PRO A 66 5.40 -15.11 -17.05
C PRO A 66 5.71 -14.92 -18.53
N ALA A 67 4.88 -15.49 -19.41
CA ALA A 67 5.09 -15.39 -20.85
C ALA A 67 5.04 -13.95 -21.38
N ALA A 68 4.28 -13.08 -20.74
CA ALA A 68 4.09 -11.70 -21.18
C ALA A 68 4.50 -10.70 -20.10
N GLU A 69 3.58 -10.25 -19.27
CA GLU A 69 3.81 -9.18 -18.29
C GLU A 69 3.74 -9.67 -16.84
N ILE A 70 4.45 -8.96 -15.96
CA ILE A 70 4.37 -9.16 -14.51
C ILE A 70 3.41 -8.13 -13.94
N ARG A 71 2.36 -8.58 -13.28
CA ARG A 71 1.38 -7.74 -12.59
C ARG A 71 1.85 -7.39 -11.19
N LEU A 72 1.82 -6.09 -10.85
CA LEU A 72 2.21 -5.58 -9.53
C LEU A 72 0.97 -5.22 -8.70
N GLU A 73 0.65 -6.03 -7.71
CA GLU A 73 -0.64 -6.01 -6.99
C GLU A 73 -0.85 -4.86 -5.99
N ARG A 74 0.08 -3.93 -5.87
CA ARG A 74 -0.06 -2.74 -4.99
C ARG A 74 0.03 -1.47 -5.80
N PRO A 75 -1.05 -1.01 -6.43
CA PRO A 75 -1.05 0.30 -7.06
C PRO A 75 -1.04 1.42 -6.00
N ARG A 76 -0.58 2.59 -6.26
CA ARG A 76 0.12 3.07 -7.46
C ARG A 76 1.59 2.69 -7.38
N VAL A 77 2.08 2.00 -8.38
CA VAL A 77 3.50 1.73 -8.48
C VAL A 77 4.20 3.01 -8.92
N GLN A 78 5.26 3.39 -8.20
CA GLN A 78 6.05 4.59 -8.51
C GLN A 78 7.30 4.22 -9.33
N SER A 79 7.98 3.16 -8.92
CA SER A 79 9.22 2.73 -9.56
C SER A 79 9.55 1.28 -9.25
N ILE A 80 10.38 0.66 -10.09
CA ILE A 80 11.01 -0.63 -9.81
C ILE A 80 12.41 -0.35 -9.26
N THR A 81 12.69 -0.90 -8.07
CA THR A 81 14.01 -0.80 -7.46
C THR A 81 14.97 -1.82 -8.06
N SER A 82 14.52 -3.07 -8.23
CA SER A 82 15.31 -4.13 -8.83
C SER A 82 14.44 -5.32 -9.22
N ILE A 83 14.88 -6.04 -10.24
CA ILE A 83 14.38 -7.38 -10.57
C ILE A 83 15.57 -8.31 -10.45
N VAL A 84 15.50 -9.28 -9.54
CA VAL A 84 16.53 -10.29 -9.33
C VAL A 84 15.94 -11.65 -9.65
N TYR A 85 16.66 -12.46 -10.40
CA TYR A 85 16.22 -13.81 -10.73
C TYR A 85 17.36 -14.82 -10.56
N VAL A 86 16.99 -16.07 -10.32
CA VAL A 86 17.94 -17.18 -10.27
C VAL A 86 18.06 -17.74 -11.69
N ASN A 87 19.27 -17.68 -12.26
CA ASN A 87 19.53 -18.25 -13.59
C ASN A 87 19.55 -19.79 -13.54
N THR A 88 19.67 -20.42 -14.69
CA THR A 88 19.72 -21.90 -14.82
C THR A 88 20.85 -22.55 -14.03
N ASP A 89 21.95 -21.82 -13.77
CA ASP A 89 23.08 -22.30 -12.98
C ASP A 89 22.89 -22.17 -11.47
N GLY A 90 21.78 -21.52 -11.04
CA GLY A 90 21.45 -21.32 -9.64
C GLY A 90 22.06 -20.04 -9.04
N THR A 91 22.55 -19.13 -9.88
CA THR A 91 23.12 -17.85 -9.44
C THR A 91 22.09 -16.74 -9.50
N ASP A 92 22.06 -15.87 -8.47
CA ASP A 92 21.24 -14.65 -8.45
C ASP A 92 21.80 -13.62 -9.45
N ILE A 93 20.97 -13.22 -10.39
CA ILE A 93 21.29 -12.20 -11.41
C ILE A 93 20.32 -11.03 -11.25
N THR A 94 20.85 -9.82 -11.21
CA THR A 94 20.03 -8.61 -11.30
C THR A 94 19.78 -8.29 -12.77
N LEU A 95 18.50 -8.25 -13.15
CA LEU A 95 18.09 -7.91 -14.51
C LEU A 95 18.42 -6.44 -14.81
N ASN A 96 19.05 -6.21 -15.95
CA ASN A 96 19.38 -4.85 -16.38
C ASN A 96 18.09 -4.03 -16.59
N PRO A 97 17.97 -2.80 -16.05
CA PRO A 97 16.79 -1.95 -16.22
C PRO A 97 16.41 -1.68 -17.69
N SER A 98 17.34 -1.78 -18.63
CA SER A 98 17.05 -1.67 -20.07
C SER A 98 16.29 -2.86 -20.65
N MET A 99 16.16 -3.97 -19.93
CA MET A 99 15.50 -5.19 -20.38
C MET A 99 14.01 -5.20 -20.08
N TYR A 100 13.49 -4.22 -19.33
CA TYR A 100 12.06 -4.14 -18.98
C TYR A 100 11.56 -2.70 -18.99
N THR A 101 10.25 -2.56 -19.08
CA THR A 101 9.53 -1.28 -18.98
C THR A 101 8.46 -1.40 -17.92
N LEU A 102 8.34 -0.38 -17.07
CA LEU A 102 7.23 -0.24 -16.13
C LEU A 102 6.11 0.56 -16.80
N ASP A 103 4.92 -0.02 -16.87
CA ASP A 103 3.68 0.71 -17.11
C ASP A 103 3.02 0.97 -15.75
N ALA A 104 3.18 2.18 -15.25
CA ALA A 104 2.64 2.64 -13.96
C ALA A 104 1.28 3.33 -14.11
N ASP A 105 0.84 3.64 -15.33
CA ASP A 105 -0.42 4.33 -15.60
C ASP A 105 -1.62 3.38 -15.45
N LEU A 106 -1.40 2.10 -15.73
CA LEU A 106 -2.40 1.06 -15.49
C LEU A 106 -2.51 0.73 -14.00
N LEU A 107 -3.72 0.35 -13.60
CA LEU A 107 -4.03 -0.10 -12.24
C LEU A 107 -4.60 -1.53 -12.31
N PRO A 108 -3.83 -2.54 -11.91
CA PRO A 108 -2.48 -2.52 -11.30
C PRO A 108 -1.38 -2.11 -12.28
N GLY A 109 -0.18 -1.78 -11.75
CA GLY A 109 0.99 -1.52 -12.57
C GLY A 109 1.50 -2.82 -13.25
N TRP A 110 2.11 -2.67 -14.41
CA TRP A 110 2.64 -3.80 -15.18
C TRP A 110 4.12 -3.62 -15.51
N VAL A 111 4.86 -4.73 -15.46
CA VAL A 111 6.24 -4.78 -15.93
C VAL A 111 6.29 -5.66 -17.16
N LEU A 112 6.72 -5.08 -18.26
CA LEU A 112 6.81 -5.76 -19.56
C LEU A 112 8.28 -5.91 -19.96
N PRO A 113 8.63 -6.93 -20.77
CA PRO A 113 9.92 -6.94 -21.45
C PRO A 113 10.05 -5.68 -22.32
N ALA A 114 11.25 -5.10 -22.39
CA ALA A 114 11.51 -3.99 -23.30
C ALA A 114 11.33 -4.43 -24.76
N LEU A 115 11.01 -3.48 -25.63
CA LEU A 115 10.76 -3.77 -27.03
C LEU A 115 11.94 -4.54 -27.67
N GLY A 116 11.62 -5.69 -28.28
CA GLY A 116 12.62 -6.55 -28.91
C GLY A 116 13.41 -7.45 -27.91
N THR A 117 13.01 -7.48 -26.65
CA THR A 117 13.61 -8.37 -25.65
C THR A 117 12.62 -9.43 -25.17
N THR A 118 13.13 -10.46 -24.51
CA THR A 118 12.34 -11.51 -23.85
C THR A 118 12.86 -11.70 -22.44
N TRP A 119 12.02 -12.23 -21.55
CA TRP A 119 12.46 -12.61 -20.22
C TRP A 119 13.55 -13.68 -20.29
N PRO A 120 14.57 -13.62 -19.43
CA PRO A 120 15.61 -14.66 -19.36
C PRO A 120 15.04 -15.95 -18.78
N ALA A 121 15.69 -17.07 -19.13
CA ALA A 121 15.36 -18.36 -18.53
C ALA A 121 15.75 -18.38 -17.04
N THR A 122 14.87 -18.94 -16.23
CA THR A 122 15.07 -19.10 -14.79
C THR A 122 15.25 -20.57 -14.43
N ARG A 123 15.85 -20.82 -13.28
CA ARG A 123 15.89 -22.14 -12.67
C ARG A 123 14.49 -22.52 -12.19
N GLU A 124 14.09 -23.77 -12.41
CA GLU A 124 12.85 -24.31 -11.85
C GLU A 124 12.95 -24.44 -10.33
N GLN A 125 12.46 -23.41 -9.63
CA GLN A 125 12.39 -23.41 -8.17
C GLN A 125 11.36 -22.37 -7.69
N ALA A 126 10.88 -22.54 -6.46
CA ALA A 126 10.01 -21.55 -5.83
C ALA A 126 10.75 -20.21 -5.65
N ASN A 127 10.04 -19.09 -5.93
CA ASN A 127 10.55 -17.73 -5.76
C ASN A 127 11.83 -17.43 -6.56
N ALA A 128 11.96 -18.01 -7.75
CA ALA A 128 13.14 -17.77 -8.61
C ALA A 128 13.21 -16.33 -9.11
N VAL A 129 12.11 -15.57 -9.14
CA VAL A 129 12.10 -14.18 -9.55
C VAL A 129 11.59 -13.30 -8.41
N ARG A 130 12.30 -12.21 -8.14
CA ARG A 130 12.02 -11.23 -7.08
C ARG A 130 11.97 -9.84 -7.68
N VAL A 131 10.79 -9.24 -7.71
CA VAL A 131 10.58 -7.86 -8.18
C VAL A 131 10.41 -6.95 -6.98
N THR A 132 11.38 -6.07 -6.73
CA THR A 132 11.32 -5.07 -5.66
C THR A 132 10.88 -3.74 -6.25
N PHE A 133 9.83 -3.15 -5.70
CA PHE A 133 9.23 -1.92 -6.23
C PHE A 133 8.71 -1.02 -5.12
N VAL A 134 8.54 0.26 -5.43
CA VAL A 134 7.94 1.25 -4.55
C VAL A 134 6.52 1.52 -5.02
N ALA A 135 5.58 1.50 -4.08
CA ALA A 135 4.18 1.81 -4.33
C ALA A 135 3.62 2.73 -3.25
N GLY A 136 2.65 3.56 -3.60
CA GLY A 136 1.96 4.52 -2.74
C GLY A 136 1.65 5.81 -3.49
N TYR A 137 0.89 6.71 -2.85
CA TYR A 137 0.58 8.02 -3.44
C TYR A 137 1.78 8.99 -3.39
N GLY A 138 2.67 8.86 -2.39
CA GLY A 138 3.84 9.70 -2.21
C GLY A 138 4.39 9.63 -0.79
N ASP A 139 5.39 10.49 -0.51
CA ASP A 139 6.13 10.49 0.76
C ASP A 139 5.52 11.41 1.82
N THR A 140 4.54 12.23 1.45
CA THR A 140 3.91 13.20 2.36
C THR A 140 2.40 13.01 2.41
N ALA A 141 1.79 13.39 3.53
CA ALA A 141 0.32 13.32 3.71
C ALA A 141 -0.46 14.11 2.62
N ALA A 142 0.14 15.15 2.06
CA ALA A 142 -0.48 15.94 0.99
C ALA A 142 -0.65 15.18 -0.33
N ALA A 143 0.04 14.06 -0.52
CA ALA A 143 -0.12 13.21 -1.71
C ALA A 143 -1.33 12.27 -1.61
N VAL A 144 -1.86 12.07 -0.40
CA VAL A 144 -3.03 11.21 -0.18
C VAL A 144 -4.29 11.95 -0.60
N PRO A 145 -5.21 11.33 -1.38
CA PRO A 145 -6.46 11.95 -1.78
C PRO A 145 -7.33 12.39 -0.58
N ASP A 146 -8.03 13.51 -0.74
CA ASP A 146 -8.82 14.13 0.32
C ASP A 146 -9.95 13.22 0.84
N ASP A 147 -10.56 12.42 -0.02
CA ASP A 147 -11.58 11.43 0.33
C ASP A 147 -11.03 10.37 1.28
N VAL A 148 -9.83 9.85 0.99
CA VAL A 148 -9.12 8.90 1.85
C VAL A 148 -8.69 9.56 3.17
N ALA A 149 -8.16 10.78 3.13
CA ALA A 149 -7.79 11.53 4.32
C ALA A 149 -9.00 11.78 5.24
N ALA A 150 -10.15 12.15 4.67
CA ALA A 150 -11.41 12.32 5.40
C ALA A 150 -11.86 11.01 6.07
N TRP A 151 -11.80 9.88 5.36
CA TRP A 151 -12.12 8.58 5.92
C TRP A 151 -11.20 8.22 7.09
N LEU A 152 -9.89 8.44 6.93
CA LEU A 152 -8.91 8.19 7.99
C LEU A 152 -9.20 9.02 9.25
N LEU A 153 -9.55 10.29 9.10
CA LEU A 153 -9.91 11.16 10.23
C LEU A 153 -11.16 10.67 10.94
N LEU A 154 -12.19 10.21 10.19
CA LEU A 154 -13.39 9.61 10.79
C LEU A 154 -13.05 8.36 11.59
N GLN A 155 -12.19 7.48 11.07
CA GLN A 155 -11.75 6.27 11.78
C GLN A 155 -10.95 6.59 13.03
N VAL A 156 -10.00 7.52 12.94
CA VAL A 156 -9.24 7.99 14.11
C VAL A 156 -10.18 8.58 15.16
N GLY A 157 -11.18 9.38 14.75
CA GLY A 157 -12.18 9.94 15.63
C GLY A 157 -13.02 8.87 16.33
N ALA A 158 -13.44 7.84 15.61
CA ALA A 158 -14.18 6.70 16.15
C ALA A 158 -13.35 5.91 17.18
N LEU A 159 -12.09 5.58 16.84
CA LEU A 159 -11.16 4.87 17.73
C LEU A 159 -10.84 5.70 19.01
N TYR A 160 -10.65 7.01 18.87
CA TYR A 160 -10.33 7.88 19.99
C TYR A 160 -11.51 8.03 20.96
N ARG A 161 -12.74 8.09 20.47
CA ARG A 161 -13.96 8.18 21.29
C ARG A 161 -14.31 6.85 21.96
N ASN A 162 -14.10 5.74 21.26
CA ASN A 162 -14.46 4.40 21.72
C ASN A 162 -13.19 3.61 22.06
N ARG A 163 -12.53 3.98 23.18
CA ARG A 163 -11.30 3.32 23.66
C ARG A 163 -11.57 1.91 24.21
N GLU A 164 -12.83 1.60 24.51
CA GLU A 164 -13.30 0.30 24.99
C GLU A 164 -14.16 -0.38 23.94
N ALA A 165 -14.05 -1.71 23.82
CA ALA A 165 -14.77 -2.49 22.82
C ALA A 165 -16.30 -2.52 23.08
N PHE A 166 -16.74 -2.20 24.30
CA PHE A 166 -18.14 -2.23 24.70
C PHE A 166 -18.51 -0.95 25.46
N GLY A 167 -19.42 -0.16 24.91
CA GLY A 167 -20.07 0.93 25.62
C GLY A 167 -21.22 0.44 26.48
N GLN A 168 -21.23 0.77 27.77
CA GLN A 168 -22.39 0.46 28.62
C GLN A 168 -23.56 1.39 28.28
N GLY A 169 -24.64 0.82 27.72
CA GLY A 169 -26.00 1.39 27.79
C GLY A 169 -26.34 2.53 26.82
N LEU A 170 -25.51 2.83 25.82
CA LEU A 170 -25.84 3.81 24.79
C LEU A 170 -26.14 3.09 23.45
N THR A 171 -27.35 3.30 22.94
CA THR A 171 -27.63 3.02 21.51
C THR A 171 -26.82 4.02 20.69
N VAL A 172 -25.63 3.65 20.26
CA VAL A 172 -24.87 4.46 19.32
C VAL A 172 -25.59 4.35 17.97
N ALA A 173 -26.22 5.43 17.54
CA ALA A 173 -26.68 5.53 16.17
C ALA A 173 -25.41 5.56 15.29
N GLU A 174 -25.04 4.43 14.76
CA GLU A 174 -23.97 4.37 13.76
C GLU A 174 -24.39 5.20 12.54
N LEU A 175 -23.49 6.07 12.10
CA LEU A 175 -23.59 6.58 10.72
C LEU A 175 -23.67 5.34 9.82
N PRO A 176 -24.59 5.31 8.82
CA PRO A 176 -24.65 4.17 7.93
C PRO A 176 -23.25 3.82 7.45
N GLY A 177 -22.78 2.59 7.71
CA GLY A 177 -21.39 2.19 7.37
C GLY A 177 -21.04 2.49 5.91
N ARG A 178 -22.05 2.46 5.03
CA ARG A 178 -21.95 2.88 3.64
C ARG A 178 -21.52 4.34 3.44
N PHE A 179 -21.83 5.26 4.36
CA PHE A 179 -21.45 6.67 4.20
C PHE A 179 -19.93 6.87 4.34
N ALA A 180 -19.33 6.26 5.34
CA ALA A 180 -17.88 6.34 5.51
C ALA A 180 -17.15 5.52 4.44
N ASP A 181 -17.62 4.32 4.15
CA ASP A 181 -16.97 3.42 3.17
C ASP A 181 -17.06 3.95 1.73
N ALA A 182 -18.11 4.70 1.39
CA ALA A 182 -18.23 5.33 0.07
C ALA A 182 -17.09 6.30 -0.24
N LEU A 183 -16.43 6.87 0.77
CA LEU A 183 -15.24 7.71 0.58
C LEU A 183 -14.04 6.92 0.02
N LEU A 184 -13.98 5.62 0.27
CA LEU A 184 -12.93 4.77 -0.27
C LEU A 184 -13.27 4.13 -1.62
N ASP A 185 -14.56 4.09 -2.00
CA ASP A 185 -15.01 3.34 -3.18
C ASP A 185 -14.37 3.81 -4.47
N ALA A 186 -14.15 5.13 -4.63
CA ALA A 186 -13.47 5.69 -5.79
C ALA A 186 -12.01 5.22 -5.92
N GLN A 187 -11.40 4.77 -4.82
CA GLN A 187 -10.01 4.35 -4.75
C GLN A 187 -9.85 2.83 -4.66
N ARG A 188 -10.95 2.08 -4.47
CA ARG A 188 -10.91 0.62 -4.38
C ARG A 188 -10.58 -0.02 -5.72
N LEU A 189 -9.80 -1.10 -5.65
CA LEU A 189 -9.59 -1.98 -6.77
C LEU A 189 -10.38 -3.27 -6.55
N TYR A 190 -11.18 -3.58 -7.55
CA TYR A 190 -11.92 -4.85 -7.61
C TYR A 190 -11.14 -5.77 -8.56
N TRP A 191 -10.70 -6.91 -8.06
CA TRP A 191 -9.95 -7.92 -8.83
C TRP A 191 -10.88 -8.95 -9.45
#